data_cd664cedb0ae00a6e1b0451c817ee6c2
#
_entry.id   cd664cedb0ae00a6e1b0451c817ee6c2
#
_cell.length_a   1.000
_cell.length_b   1.000
_cell.length_c   1.000
_cell.angle_alpha   90.00
_cell.angle_beta   90.00
_cell.angle_gamma   90.00
#
_symmetry.space_group_name_H-M   'P 1'
#
loop_
_entity.id
_entity.type
_entity.pdbx_description
1 polymer ?
#
loop_
_entity_poly.entity_id
_entity_poly.type
_entity_poly.pdbx_seq_one_letter_code
_entity_poly.pdbx_strand_id
1 'polypeptide(L)'
;MMEAVYAVLLHGEHVGAIHRRDAFTKFVFDRDYWDRPNRAVLGRWFEDHPRKQPRATNWVPAWFSNLLPEGRLRELIAREQGVDTHREIDLLTRIGADLPGAVQVVPDPEVPVDEGFEAAADGFVNVPKPSARLRFSLAGMGLKFSMRQEGDRLVLPAHGEDGGWIVKTPDGNYPGLVANEAAVMRLAGEVGIEVPEVHVRRRDQVDELGEGAWPSDEDEAYVVRRFDRTAEGRVHIEDFAQVLGRFGLGEGKYR
;
A
#
# COMPACT_ATOMS: atom_id res chain seq x y z
N MET A 1 -18.11 -3.93 -20.66
CA MET A 1 -18.24 -3.78 -19.20
C MET A 1 -17.16 -4.65 -18.56
N MET A 2 -16.34 -4.07 -17.69
CA MET A 2 -15.25 -4.82 -17.04
C MET A 2 -15.74 -5.29 -15.67
N GLU A 3 -15.76 -6.60 -15.47
CA GLU A 3 -16.06 -7.21 -14.16
C GLU A 3 -14.83 -7.97 -13.68
N ALA A 4 -14.51 -7.84 -12.40
CA ALA A 4 -13.40 -8.55 -11.79
C ALA A 4 -13.62 -8.68 -10.28
N VAL A 5 -13.01 -9.72 -9.70
CA VAL A 5 -12.98 -9.95 -8.26
C VAL A 5 -11.53 -9.99 -7.80
N TYR A 6 -11.29 -9.40 -6.65
CA TYR A 6 -9.97 -9.36 -6.02
C TYR A 6 -10.10 -9.87 -4.59
N ALA A 7 -9.40 -10.96 -4.28
CA ALA A 7 -9.32 -11.49 -2.94
C ALA A 7 -8.64 -10.48 -2.02
N VAL A 8 -9.21 -10.28 -0.85
CA VAL A 8 -8.59 -9.55 0.27
C VAL A 8 -8.08 -10.58 1.26
N LEU A 9 -6.77 -10.56 1.48
CA LEU A 9 -6.11 -11.42 2.43
C LEU A 9 -5.64 -10.61 3.64
N LEU A 10 -5.77 -11.17 4.84
CA LEU A 10 -5.20 -10.66 6.08
C LEU A 10 -4.32 -11.75 6.69
N HIS A 11 -3.03 -11.47 6.88
CA HIS A 11 -2.03 -12.48 7.28
C HIS A 11 -2.01 -13.72 6.35
N GLY A 12 -2.27 -13.51 5.04
CA GLY A 12 -2.36 -14.58 4.05
C GLY A 12 -3.68 -15.37 4.04
N GLU A 13 -4.59 -15.09 4.97
CA GLU A 13 -5.92 -15.72 5.04
C GLU A 13 -6.96 -14.91 4.26
N HIS A 14 -7.79 -15.57 3.47
CA HIS A 14 -8.90 -14.95 2.74
C HIS A 14 -9.96 -14.44 3.72
N VAL A 15 -10.24 -13.13 3.66
CA VAL A 15 -11.19 -12.48 4.56
C VAL A 15 -12.43 -11.93 3.84
N GLY A 16 -12.37 -11.80 2.51
CA GLY A 16 -13.43 -11.27 1.68
C GLY A 16 -12.90 -10.84 0.33
N ALA A 17 -13.73 -10.17 -0.46
CA ALA A 17 -13.38 -9.77 -1.82
C ALA A 17 -13.83 -8.34 -2.16
N ILE A 18 -13.02 -7.67 -2.98
CA ILE A 18 -13.43 -6.45 -3.68
C ILE A 18 -13.98 -6.84 -5.03
N HIS A 19 -15.26 -6.62 -5.23
CA HIS A 19 -15.95 -6.77 -6.52
C HIS A 19 -15.85 -5.46 -7.29
N ARG A 20 -15.52 -5.57 -8.57
CA ARG A 20 -15.46 -4.45 -9.50
C ARG A 20 -16.45 -4.64 -10.63
N ARG A 21 -17.15 -3.56 -10.99
CA ARG A 21 -17.90 -3.44 -12.23
C ARG A 21 -17.63 -2.06 -12.84
N ASP A 22 -16.89 -2.02 -13.94
CA ASP A 22 -16.42 -0.77 -14.56
C ASP A 22 -15.75 0.17 -13.56
N ALA A 23 -16.43 1.29 -13.23
CA ALA A 23 -15.98 2.29 -12.27
C ALA A 23 -16.43 2.02 -10.82
N PHE A 24 -17.32 1.05 -10.62
CA PHE A 24 -17.88 0.74 -9.29
C PHE A 24 -17.08 -0.34 -8.60
N THR A 25 -16.86 -0.16 -7.31
CA THR A 25 -16.23 -1.14 -6.42
C THR A 25 -17.07 -1.36 -5.18
N LYS A 26 -17.02 -2.57 -4.64
CA LYS A 26 -17.73 -2.97 -3.43
C LYS A 26 -16.89 -4.01 -2.70
N PHE A 27 -16.70 -3.84 -1.41
CA PHE A 27 -16.08 -4.89 -0.58
C PHE A 27 -17.15 -5.71 0.14
N VAL A 28 -16.96 -7.01 0.15
CA VAL A 28 -17.82 -7.97 0.83
C VAL A 28 -16.93 -8.93 1.62
N PHE A 29 -17.22 -9.11 2.91
CA PHE A 29 -16.57 -10.14 3.71
C PHE A 29 -17.02 -11.54 3.29
N ASP A 30 -16.11 -12.49 3.37
CA ASP A 30 -16.45 -13.91 3.39
C ASP A 30 -17.27 -14.19 4.66
N ARG A 31 -18.41 -14.90 4.47
CA ARG A 31 -19.31 -15.20 5.56
C ARG A 31 -18.68 -16.15 6.58
N ASP A 32 -17.98 -17.17 6.09
CA ASP A 32 -17.33 -18.16 6.96
C ASP A 32 -16.19 -17.53 7.77
N TYR A 33 -15.48 -16.54 7.20
CA TYR A 33 -14.53 -15.73 7.94
C TYR A 33 -15.22 -14.86 8.99
N TRP A 34 -16.27 -14.11 8.59
CA TRP A 34 -16.94 -13.17 9.48
C TRP A 34 -17.57 -13.84 10.71
N ASP A 35 -18.18 -15.02 10.53
CA ASP A 35 -18.89 -15.75 11.58
C ASP A 35 -17.95 -16.55 12.51
N ARG A 36 -16.64 -16.59 12.23
CA ARG A 36 -15.67 -17.29 13.09
C ARG A 36 -15.41 -16.55 14.40
N PRO A 37 -15.44 -17.25 15.54
CA PRO A 37 -14.97 -16.68 16.81
C PRO A 37 -13.45 -16.44 16.75
N ASN A 38 -13.00 -15.34 17.33
CA ASN A 38 -11.57 -14.96 17.41
C ASN A 38 -10.86 -14.79 16.07
N ARG A 39 -11.60 -14.45 14.98
CA ARG A 39 -10.99 -14.03 13.72
C ARG A 39 -10.10 -12.81 13.92
N ALA A 40 -9.08 -12.65 13.09
CA ALA A 40 -8.32 -11.41 13.02
C ALA A 40 -9.26 -10.25 12.62
N VAL A 41 -8.97 -9.05 13.07
CA VAL A 41 -9.76 -7.85 12.75
C VAL A 41 -9.14 -7.18 11.53
N LEU A 42 -9.88 -7.08 10.43
CA LEU A 42 -9.44 -6.37 9.24
C LEU A 42 -9.35 -4.87 9.49
N GLY A 43 -10.32 -4.31 10.21
CA GLY A 43 -10.32 -2.91 10.51
C GLY A 43 -11.43 -2.50 11.48
N ARG A 44 -11.14 -1.53 12.35
CA ARG A 44 -12.07 -1.04 13.36
C ARG A 44 -13.37 -0.53 12.75
N TRP A 45 -13.27 0.15 11.62
CA TRP A 45 -14.47 0.67 10.94
C TRP A 45 -15.47 -0.45 10.60
N PHE A 46 -15.01 -1.63 10.20
CA PHE A 46 -15.88 -2.77 9.87
C PHE A 46 -16.54 -3.37 11.11
N GLU A 47 -15.82 -3.41 12.24
CA GLU A 47 -16.37 -3.88 13.51
C GLU A 47 -17.50 -2.95 14.02
N ASP A 48 -17.32 -1.64 13.85
CA ASP A 48 -18.33 -0.65 14.21
C ASP A 48 -19.53 -0.63 13.24
N HIS A 49 -19.37 -1.22 12.04
CA HIS A 49 -20.38 -1.23 10.99
C HIS A 49 -20.60 -2.63 10.36
N PRO A 50 -20.87 -3.69 11.13
CA PRO A 50 -20.80 -5.09 10.69
C PRO A 50 -21.74 -5.47 9.53
N ARG A 51 -22.77 -4.66 9.27
CA ARG A 51 -23.74 -4.90 8.17
C ARG A 51 -23.49 -4.05 6.93
N LYS A 52 -22.51 -3.15 6.99
CA LYS A 52 -22.21 -2.28 5.84
C LYS A 52 -21.26 -2.99 4.87
N GLN A 53 -21.62 -2.91 3.61
CA GLN A 53 -20.77 -3.29 2.49
C GLN A 53 -20.28 -2.00 1.81
N PRO A 54 -19.09 -1.51 2.13
CA PRO A 54 -18.61 -0.23 1.62
C PRO A 54 -18.43 -0.27 0.11
N ARG A 55 -18.84 0.81 -0.55
CA ARG A 55 -18.85 0.97 -2.01
C ARG A 55 -18.19 2.29 -2.39
N ALA A 56 -17.66 2.34 -3.62
CA ALA A 56 -17.14 3.57 -4.19
C ALA A 56 -17.32 3.59 -5.70
N THR A 57 -17.28 4.80 -6.29
CA THR A 57 -17.30 5.02 -7.73
C THR A 57 -16.02 5.73 -8.14
N ASN A 58 -15.31 5.22 -9.14
CA ASN A 58 -13.96 5.60 -9.57
C ASN A 58 -12.84 5.37 -8.51
N TRP A 59 -13.21 5.04 -7.30
CA TRP A 59 -12.35 4.84 -6.14
C TRP A 59 -12.49 3.40 -5.65
N VAL A 60 -11.68 2.99 -4.71
CA VAL A 60 -11.95 1.83 -3.86
C VAL A 60 -12.61 2.29 -2.55
N PRO A 61 -13.32 1.41 -1.81
CA PRO A 61 -13.91 1.80 -0.53
C PRO A 61 -12.88 2.48 0.39
N ALA A 62 -13.30 3.49 1.15
CA ALA A 62 -12.42 4.41 1.88
C ALA A 62 -11.31 3.72 2.68
N TRP A 63 -11.62 2.61 3.34
CA TRP A 63 -10.64 1.86 4.09
C TRP A 63 -9.45 1.39 3.21
N PHE A 64 -9.73 0.88 2.01
CA PHE A 64 -8.72 0.41 1.05
C PHE A 64 -8.03 1.56 0.32
N SER A 65 -8.72 2.69 0.10
CA SER A 65 -8.14 3.90 -0.49
C SER A 65 -6.93 4.41 0.33
N ASN A 66 -6.98 4.26 1.66
CA ASN A 66 -5.89 4.65 2.55
C ASN A 66 -4.65 3.73 2.49
N LEU A 67 -4.78 2.54 1.88
CA LEU A 67 -3.64 1.66 1.63
C LEU A 67 -2.82 2.07 0.40
N LEU A 68 -3.34 2.99 -0.42
CA LEU A 68 -2.68 3.43 -1.65
C LEU A 68 -1.64 4.51 -1.38
N PRO A 69 -0.60 4.62 -2.21
CA PRO A 69 0.36 5.71 -2.10
C PRO A 69 -0.28 7.07 -2.39
N GLU A 70 0.34 8.13 -1.89
CA GLU A 70 -0.11 9.51 -2.02
C GLU A 70 0.91 10.35 -2.78
N GLY A 71 0.48 11.52 -3.28
CA GLY A 71 1.34 12.53 -3.87
C GLY A 71 2.25 12.00 -4.98
N ARG A 72 3.51 12.42 -4.99
CA ARG A 72 4.50 12.08 -6.02
C ARG A 72 4.78 10.58 -6.14
N LEU A 73 4.70 9.82 -5.04
CA LEU A 73 4.87 8.37 -5.08
C LEU A 73 3.75 7.72 -5.88
N ARG A 74 2.49 8.17 -5.70
CA ARG A 74 1.34 7.67 -6.47
C ARG A 74 1.51 7.94 -7.97
N GLU A 75 1.95 9.14 -8.33
CA GLU A 75 2.21 9.51 -9.73
C GLU A 75 3.32 8.67 -10.35
N LEU A 76 4.41 8.45 -9.61
CA LEU A 76 5.54 7.63 -10.06
C LEU A 76 5.11 6.18 -10.30
N ILE A 77 4.44 5.57 -9.32
CA ILE A 77 3.98 4.18 -9.42
C ILE A 77 2.93 4.03 -10.53
N ALA A 78 1.97 4.94 -10.62
CA ALA A 78 0.94 4.91 -11.67
C ALA A 78 1.56 5.01 -13.07
N ARG A 79 2.56 5.87 -13.26
CA ARG A 79 3.30 6.00 -14.52
C ARG A 79 4.04 4.70 -14.87
N GLU A 80 4.76 4.10 -13.93
CA GLU A 80 5.46 2.82 -14.16
C GLU A 80 4.50 1.66 -14.44
N GLN A 81 3.38 1.63 -13.75
CA GLN A 81 2.37 0.59 -13.93
C GLN A 81 1.48 0.82 -15.17
N GLY A 82 1.57 1.99 -15.80
CA GLY A 82 0.75 2.34 -16.97
C GLY A 82 -0.73 2.46 -16.64
N VAL A 83 -1.07 2.97 -15.44
CA VAL A 83 -2.44 3.18 -14.98
C VAL A 83 -2.72 4.65 -14.69
N ASP A 84 -4.00 5.03 -14.70
CA ASP A 84 -4.44 6.38 -14.32
C ASP A 84 -4.40 6.54 -12.79
N THR A 85 -3.81 7.63 -12.32
CA THR A 85 -3.73 7.99 -10.90
C THR A 85 -5.09 8.12 -10.21
N HIS A 86 -6.15 8.45 -10.96
CA HIS A 86 -7.52 8.60 -10.46
C HIS A 86 -8.33 7.30 -10.43
N ARG A 87 -7.80 6.22 -11.01
CA ARG A 87 -8.44 4.91 -11.01
C ARG A 87 -7.84 4.01 -9.94
N GLU A 88 -8.28 4.20 -8.71
CA GLU A 88 -7.72 3.54 -7.53
C GLU A 88 -7.71 2.01 -7.61
N ILE A 89 -8.76 1.42 -8.19
CA ILE A 89 -8.81 -0.04 -8.32
C ILE A 89 -7.72 -0.57 -9.25
N ASP A 90 -7.42 0.16 -10.34
CA ASP A 90 -6.38 -0.25 -11.27
C ASP A 90 -4.99 -0.15 -10.61
N LEU A 91 -4.77 0.88 -9.77
CA LEU A 91 -3.54 1.03 -8.99
C LEU A 91 -3.45 -0.06 -7.91
N LEU A 92 -4.50 -0.25 -7.11
CA LEU A 92 -4.53 -1.24 -6.03
C LEU A 92 -4.22 -2.64 -6.53
N THR A 93 -4.75 -3.04 -7.67
CA THR A 93 -4.51 -4.38 -8.24
C THR A 93 -3.08 -4.60 -8.72
N ARG A 94 -2.33 -3.52 -9.00
CA ARG A 94 -0.93 -3.59 -9.43
C ARG A 94 0.04 -3.74 -8.26
N ILE A 95 -0.29 -3.12 -7.13
CA ILE A 95 0.59 -3.03 -5.96
C ILE A 95 0.05 -3.78 -4.75
N GLY A 96 -1.12 -4.39 -4.87
CA GLY A 96 -1.87 -4.99 -3.76
C GLY A 96 -1.15 -6.14 -3.03
N ALA A 97 -0.09 -6.67 -3.59
CA ALA A 97 0.72 -7.71 -2.94
C ALA A 97 1.62 -7.18 -1.80
N ASP A 98 2.10 -5.92 -1.89
CA ASP A 98 2.91 -5.27 -0.83
C ASP A 98 2.27 -3.94 -0.39
N LEU A 99 1.22 -4.05 0.40
CA LEU A 99 0.53 -2.93 1.06
C LEU A 99 1.06 -2.72 2.49
N PRO A 100 0.76 -1.56 3.11
CA PRO A 100 1.01 -1.36 4.53
C PRO A 100 0.31 -2.42 5.39
N GLY A 101 0.97 -2.88 6.43
CA GLY A 101 0.42 -3.88 7.33
C GLY A 101 0.38 -5.29 6.74
N ALA A 102 -0.61 -6.07 7.17
CA ALA A 102 -0.75 -7.48 6.82
C ALA A 102 -1.78 -7.75 5.70
N VAL A 103 -2.37 -6.70 5.15
CA VAL A 103 -3.38 -6.82 4.08
C VAL A 103 -2.72 -7.00 2.72
N GLN A 104 -3.32 -7.86 1.92
CA GLN A 104 -3.01 -8.02 0.50
C GLN A 104 -4.30 -8.01 -0.32
N VAL A 105 -4.23 -7.46 -1.53
CA VAL A 105 -5.32 -7.48 -2.50
C VAL A 105 -4.79 -8.06 -3.81
N VAL A 106 -5.26 -9.24 -4.15
CA VAL A 106 -4.76 -10.00 -5.30
C VAL A 106 -5.90 -10.41 -6.23
N PRO A 107 -5.68 -10.55 -7.54
CA PRO A 107 -6.71 -11.04 -8.45
C PRO A 107 -7.24 -12.42 -8.01
N ASP A 108 -8.54 -12.59 -8.05
CA ASP A 108 -9.20 -13.88 -7.77
C ASP A 108 -10.17 -14.23 -8.90
N PRO A 109 -9.71 -14.99 -9.90
CA PRO A 109 -10.53 -15.40 -11.02
C PRO A 109 -11.53 -16.51 -10.69
N GLU A 110 -11.41 -17.17 -9.53
CA GLU A 110 -12.25 -18.31 -9.15
C GLU A 110 -13.52 -17.88 -8.41
N VAL A 111 -13.51 -16.69 -7.81
CA VAL A 111 -14.67 -16.15 -7.12
C VAL A 111 -15.63 -15.49 -8.13
N PRO A 112 -16.89 -15.93 -8.22
CA PRO A 112 -17.87 -15.28 -9.09
C PRO A 112 -18.15 -13.86 -8.61
N VAL A 113 -18.41 -12.97 -9.56
CA VAL A 113 -18.86 -11.60 -9.23
C VAL A 113 -20.19 -11.68 -8.50
N ASP A 114 -20.35 -10.97 -7.40
CA ASP A 114 -21.55 -10.95 -6.57
C ASP A 114 -22.79 -10.61 -7.42
N GLU A 115 -23.79 -11.48 -7.42
CA GLU A 115 -25.06 -11.33 -8.15
C GLU A 115 -25.84 -10.05 -7.77
N GLY A 116 -25.53 -9.44 -6.64
CA GLY A 116 -26.06 -8.14 -6.23
C GLY A 116 -25.54 -6.94 -7.04
N PHE A 117 -24.62 -7.18 -7.98
CA PHE A 117 -24.35 -6.32 -9.11
C PHE A 117 -25.17 -6.85 -10.29
N GLU A 118 -26.26 -6.21 -10.68
CA GLU A 118 -27.01 -6.61 -11.88
C GLU A 118 -26.09 -6.69 -13.09
N ALA A 119 -26.17 -7.83 -13.80
CA ALA A 119 -25.18 -8.27 -14.75
C ALA A 119 -25.09 -7.43 -16.02
N ALA A 120 -23.89 -7.24 -16.51
CA ALA A 120 -23.61 -7.06 -17.93
C ALA A 120 -22.23 -7.65 -18.25
N ALA A 121 -22.23 -8.53 -19.21
CA ALA A 121 -21.13 -9.42 -19.57
C ALA A 121 -20.00 -8.75 -20.36
N ASP A 122 -18.87 -9.45 -20.34
CA ASP A 122 -17.66 -9.33 -21.16
C ASP A 122 -16.63 -8.25 -20.79
N GLY A 123 -15.50 -8.70 -20.20
CA GLY A 123 -14.31 -7.88 -20.07
C GLY A 123 -13.12 -8.62 -19.52
N PHE A 124 -12.11 -8.79 -20.34
CA PHE A 124 -10.83 -9.41 -19.98
C PHE A 124 -10.13 -8.69 -18.82
N VAL A 125 -9.76 -9.44 -17.79
CA VAL A 125 -8.80 -8.99 -16.78
C VAL A 125 -7.44 -8.83 -17.48
N ASN A 126 -6.99 -7.59 -17.64
CA ASN A 126 -5.64 -7.34 -18.15
C ASN A 126 -4.65 -7.66 -17.02
N VAL A 127 -4.07 -8.86 -17.07
CA VAL A 127 -3.03 -9.28 -16.13
C VAL A 127 -1.85 -8.31 -16.24
N PRO A 128 -1.30 -7.81 -15.13
CA PRO A 128 -0.17 -6.89 -15.15
C PRO A 128 1.01 -7.43 -15.96
N LYS A 129 1.57 -6.59 -16.83
CA LYS A 129 2.84 -6.92 -17.48
C LYS A 129 3.92 -7.06 -16.39
N PRO A 130 4.73 -8.14 -16.41
CA PRO A 130 5.72 -8.43 -15.36
C PRO A 130 6.86 -7.43 -15.22
N SER A 131 6.95 -6.40 -16.07
CA SER A 131 8.11 -5.53 -16.22
C SER A 131 8.18 -4.33 -15.27
N ALA A 132 7.09 -3.97 -14.59
CA ALA A 132 7.12 -2.81 -13.70
C ALA A 132 7.81 -3.16 -12.37
N ARG A 133 8.76 -2.34 -11.95
CA ARG A 133 9.62 -2.59 -10.77
C ARG A 133 8.98 -2.12 -9.46
N LEU A 134 8.21 -1.01 -9.49
CA LEU A 134 7.58 -0.45 -8.30
C LEU A 134 6.19 -1.07 -8.08
N ARG A 135 6.06 -1.94 -7.08
CA ARG A 135 4.84 -2.73 -6.79
C ARG A 135 4.49 -2.76 -5.31
N PHE A 136 4.71 -1.67 -4.62
CA PHE A 136 4.43 -1.52 -3.20
C PHE A 136 3.58 -0.29 -2.95
N SER A 137 3.01 -0.19 -1.75
CA SER A 137 2.38 1.01 -1.24
C SER A 137 2.97 1.43 0.10
N LEU A 138 3.19 2.72 0.27
CA LEU A 138 3.61 3.33 1.52
C LEU A 138 2.87 4.66 1.69
N ALA A 139 2.22 4.86 2.83
CA ALA A 139 1.45 6.07 3.12
C ALA A 139 2.34 7.33 3.30
N GLY A 140 1.79 8.52 3.02
CA GLY A 140 2.41 9.84 3.20
C GLY A 140 2.94 10.46 1.91
N MET A 141 3.20 11.77 1.94
CA MET A 141 3.42 12.63 0.76
C MET A 141 4.81 12.50 0.09
N GLY A 142 5.86 12.18 0.85
CA GLY A 142 7.23 12.10 0.34
C GLY A 142 7.51 10.84 -0.48
N LEU A 143 8.52 10.91 -1.36
CA LEU A 143 9.01 9.72 -2.07
C LEU A 143 9.66 8.75 -1.10
N LYS A 144 9.20 7.51 -1.14
CA LYS A 144 9.70 6.42 -0.31
C LYS A 144 9.49 5.09 -1.01
N PHE A 145 10.39 4.15 -0.77
CA PHE A 145 10.46 2.89 -1.49
C PHE A 145 10.57 1.74 -0.49
N SER A 146 9.81 0.67 -0.74
CA SER A 146 9.95 -0.59 -0.01
C SER A 146 11.11 -1.35 -0.62
N MET A 147 12.15 -1.61 0.17
CA MET A 147 13.40 -2.21 -0.31
C MET A 147 13.87 -3.34 0.60
N ARG A 148 14.67 -4.24 0.03
CA ARG A 148 15.35 -5.33 0.73
C ARG A 148 16.84 -5.00 0.85
N GLN A 149 17.46 -5.38 1.96
CA GLN A 149 18.89 -5.26 2.12
C GLN A 149 19.60 -6.52 1.59
N GLU A 150 20.60 -6.32 0.75
CA GLU A 150 21.52 -7.34 0.27
C GLU A 150 22.97 -6.88 0.52
N GLY A 151 23.59 -7.42 1.57
CA GLY A 151 24.87 -6.90 2.03
C GLY A 151 24.77 -5.43 2.43
N ASP A 152 25.59 -4.59 1.80
CA ASP A 152 25.59 -3.13 2.03
C ASP A 152 24.66 -2.35 1.10
N ARG A 153 23.95 -3.03 0.22
CA ARG A 153 23.04 -2.42 -0.77
C ARG A 153 21.59 -2.59 -0.38
N LEU A 154 20.78 -1.63 -0.81
CA LEU A 154 19.33 -1.68 -0.78
C LEU A 154 18.82 -1.93 -2.21
N VAL A 155 18.07 -3.02 -2.40
CA VAL A 155 17.56 -3.47 -3.69
C VAL A 155 16.05 -3.50 -3.70
N LEU A 156 15.44 -3.29 -4.88
CA LEU A 156 14.01 -3.47 -5.05
C LEU A 156 13.65 -4.96 -4.92
N PRO A 157 12.64 -5.33 -4.09
CA PRO A 157 12.24 -6.72 -3.94
C PRO A 157 11.80 -7.33 -5.27
N ALA A 158 12.09 -8.61 -5.48
CA ALA A 158 11.55 -9.37 -6.60
C ALA A 158 10.03 -9.57 -6.46
N HIS A 159 9.39 -10.09 -7.51
CA HIS A 159 7.95 -10.33 -7.46
C HIS A 159 7.59 -11.36 -6.38
N GLY A 160 6.69 -10.98 -5.48
CA GLY A 160 6.26 -11.82 -4.35
C GLY A 160 7.14 -11.74 -3.10
N GLU A 161 8.21 -10.92 -3.12
CA GLU A 161 9.03 -10.65 -1.94
C GLU A 161 8.63 -9.34 -1.27
N ASP A 162 8.77 -9.28 0.04
CA ASP A 162 8.55 -8.07 0.84
C ASP A 162 9.84 -7.26 1.01
N GLY A 163 9.71 -5.93 1.00
CA GLY A 163 10.79 -5.04 1.45
C GLY A 163 10.76 -4.89 2.97
N GLY A 164 11.89 -5.14 3.63
CA GLY A 164 12.04 -4.94 5.08
C GLY A 164 12.42 -3.52 5.49
N TRP A 165 12.70 -2.64 4.52
CA TRP A 165 13.17 -1.28 4.74
C TRP A 165 12.35 -0.28 3.95
N ILE A 166 12.13 0.89 4.54
CA ILE A 166 11.62 2.07 3.84
C ILE A 166 12.82 2.98 3.55
N VAL A 167 13.04 3.26 2.27
CA VAL A 167 14.05 4.20 1.80
C VAL A 167 13.36 5.48 1.38
N LYS A 168 13.66 6.59 2.02
CA LYS A 168 13.17 7.93 1.64
C LYS A 168 14.28 8.67 0.93
N THR A 169 14.05 8.99 -0.33
CA THR A 169 14.97 9.80 -1.13
C THR A 169 14.84 11.28 -0.79
N PRO A 170 15.90 12.08 -0.99
CA PRO A 170 15.86 13.51 -0.68
C PRO A 170 14.83 14.23 -1.56
N ASP A 171 14.22 15.28 -1.04
CA ASP A 171 13.24 16.11 -1.74
C ASP A 171 13.89 17.42 -2.19
N GLY A 172 13.80 17.74 -3.48
CA GLY A 172 14.40 18.98 -4.03
C GLY A 172 13.79 20.27 -3.49
N ASN A 173 12.58 20.23 -2.91
CA ASN A 173 11.93 21.39 -2.30
C ASN A 173 12.29 21.56 -0.82
N TYR A 174 12.82 20.53 -0.18
CA TYR A 174 13.13 20.51 1.26
C TYR A 174 14.55 19.99 1.51
N PRO A 175 15.58 20.81 1.23
CA PRO A 175 16.97 20.42 1.45
C PRO A 175 17.24 20.04 2.90
N GLY A 176 18.07 19.03 3.13
CA GLY A 176 18.44 18.55 4.45
C GLY A 176 17.37 17.70 5.15
N LEU A 177 16.27 17.34 4.47
CA LEU A 177 15.18 16.52 5.06
C LEU A 177 15.68 15.18 5.57
N VAL A 178 16.57 14.51 4.83
CA VAL A 178 17.21 13.23 5.22
C VAL A 178 17.97 13.36 6.53
N ALA A 179 18.83 14.37 6.63
CA ALA A 179 19.61 14.62 7.84
C ALA A 179 18.71 14.98 9.04
N ASN A 180 17.66 15.77 8.81
CA ASN A 180 16.70 16.15 9.84
C ASN A 180 15.94 14.94 10.37
N GLU A 181 15.39 14.07 9.52
CA GLU A 181 14.68 12.85 9.95
C GLU A 181 15.62 11.93 10.74
N ALA A 182 16.85 11.71 10.27
CA ALA A 182 17.82 10.89 10.96
C ALA A 182 18.20 11.46 12.33
N ALA A 183 18.38 12.79 12.44
CA ALA A 183 18.70 13.44 13.70
C ALA A 183 17.56 13.36 14.71
N VAL A 184 16.31 13.59 14.28
CA VAL A 184 15.12 13.51 15.14
C VAL A 184 14.92 12.09 15.65
N MET A 185 15.10 11.07 14.81
CA MET A 185 14.96 9.67 15.25
C MET A 185 16.05 9.26 16.24
N ARG A 186 17.29 9.70 16.04
CA ARG A 186 18.37 9.48 17.02
C ARG A 186 18.05 10.15 18.35
N LEU A 187 17.65 11.42 18.31
CA LEU A 187 17.26 12.16 19.52
C LEU A 187 16.13 11.47 20.26
N ALA A 188 15.10 10.99 19.55
CA ALA A 188 14.00 10.23 20.14
C ALA A 188 14.52 8.99 20.89
N GLY A 189 15.45 8.24 20.30
CA GLY A 189 16.09 7.11 20.97
C GLY A 189 16.91 7.51 22.21
N GLU A 190 17.66 8.60 22.15
CA GLU A 190 18.46 9.12 23.26
C GLU A 190 17.60 9.55 24.47
N VAL A 191 16.38 10.04 24.24
CA VAL A 191 15.43 10.38 25.32
C VAL A 191 14.56 9.19 25.76
N GLY A 192 14.86 7.96 25.28
CA GLY A 192 14.22 6.73 25.74
C GLY A 192 12.92 6.36 25.00
N ILE A 193 12.61 6.99 23.87
CA ILE A 193 11.53 6.56 23.00
C ILE A 193 12.01 5.36 22.19
N GLU A 194 11.22 4.29 22.16
CA GLU A 194 11.50 3.15 21.28
C GLU A 194 11.31 3.57 19.81
N VAL A 195 12.37 3.45 19.04
CA VAL A 195 12.41 3.82 17.62
C VAL A 195 12.88 2.62 16.79
N PRO A 196 12.39 2.46 15.55
CA PRO A 196 12.91 1.45 14.64
C PRO A 196 14.36 1.74 14.27
N GLU A 197 15.08 0.72 13.82
CA GLU A 197 16.44 0.86 13.32
C GLU A 197 16.47 1.83 12.13
N VAL A 198 17.39 2.82 12.18
CA VAL A 198 17.53 3.88 11.17
C VAL A 198 18.96 4.00 10.67
N HIS A 199 19.12 4.25 9.38
CA HIS A 199 20.38 4.50 8.72
C HIS A 199 20.29 5.69 7.76
N VAL A 200 21.43 6.26 7.42
CA VAL A 200 21.62 7.09 6.23
C VAL A 200 22.46 6.28 5.24
N ARG A 201 22.05 6.21 4.00
CA ARG A 201 22.72 5.47 2.94
C ARG A 201 22.99 6.40 1.76
N ARG A 202 24.15 6.22 1.14
CA ARG A 202 24.50 6.95 -0.07
C ARG A 202 23.74 6.40 -1.27
N ARG A 203 23.55 7.24 -2.27
CA ARG A 203 22.82 6.91 -3.51
C ARG A 203 23.38 5.67 -4.22
N ASP A 204 24.72 5.50 -4.21
CA ASP A 204 25.39 4.34 -4.81
C ASP A 204 25.14 3.01 -4.07
N GLN A 205 24.63 3.07 -2.82
CA GLN A 205 24.20 1.91 -2.03
C GLN A 205 22.71 1.57 -2.24
N VAL A 206 21.98 2.36 -3.02
CA VAL A 206 20.56 2.15 -3.33
C VAL A 206 20.44 1.76 -4.80
N ASP A 207 19.60 0.77 -5.09
CA ASP A 207 19.30 0.36 -6.46
C ASP A 207 18.77 1.54 -7.28
N GLU A 208 18.96 1.48 -8.59
CA GLU A 208 18.40 2.46 -9.50
C GLU A 208 16.87 2.43 -9.46
N LEU A 209 16.27 3.52 -8.99
CA LEU A 209 14.83 3.64 -8.74
C LEU A 209 14.04 4.18 -9.94
N GLY A 210 14.72 4.51 -11.04
CA GLY A 210 14.11 5.10 -12.22
C GLY A 210 14.02 6.63 -12.17
N GLU A 211 13.55 7.19 -13.28
CA GLU A 211 13.47 8.65 -13.47
C GLU A 211 12.47 9.30 -12.51
N GLY A 212 12.89 10.39 -11.86
CA GLY A 212 12.07 11.17 -10.93
C GLY A 212 11.98 10.60 -9.51
N ALA A 213 12.57 9.44 -9.24
CA ALA A 213 12.60 8.83 -7.91
C ALA A 213 13.64 9.45 -6.97
N TRP A 214 14.58 10.22 -7.53
CA TRP A 214 15.60 10.95 -6.76
C TRP A 214 15.65 12.41 -7.22
N PRO A 215 14.74 13.27 -6.75
CA PRO A 215 14.52 14.62 -7.28
C PRO A 215 15.41 15.70 -6.66
N SER A 216 16.58 15.36 -6.12
CA SER A 216 17.53 16.27 -5.48
C SER A 216 18.96 15.91 -5.86
N ASP A 217 19.87 16.90 -5.74
CA ASP A 217 21.31 16.70 -5.88
C ASP A 217 21.96 16.15 -4.60
N GLU A 218 21.24 16.07 -3.49
CA GLU A 218 21.71 15.43 -2.27
C GLU A 218 21.94 13.93 -2.50
N ASP A 219 23.08 13.41 -2.02
CA ASP A 219 23.56 12.05 -2.31
C ASP A 219 23.20 11.03 -1.21
N GLU A 220 22.32 11.37 -0.29
CA GLU A 220 21.95 10.53 0.84
C GLU A 220 20.46 10.28 0.90
N ALA A 221 20.07 9.07 1.32
CA ALA A 221 18.71 8.66 1.61
C ALA A 221 18.56 8.30 3.10
N TYR A 222 17.40 8.63 3.67
CA TYR A 222 17.01 8.14 4.99
C TYR A 222 16.42 6.74 4.85
N VAL A 223 16.89 5.82 5.71
CA VAL A 223 16.50 4.40 5.67
C VAL A 223 16.01 3.99 7.04
N VAL A 224 14.82 3.44 7.10
CA VAL A 224 14.19 3.00 8.34
C VAL A 224 13.64 1.59 8.21
N ARG A 225 13.84 0.76 9.23
CA ARG A 225 13.30 -0.58 9.28
C ARG A 225 11.79 -0.57 9.35
N ARG A 226 11.12 -1.37 8.55
CA ARG A 226 9.66 -1.55 8.61
C ARG A 226 9.29 -2.33 9.85
N PHE A 227 8.48 -1.75 10.72
CA PHE A 227 7.96 -2.44 11.90
C PHE A 227 6.82 -3.42 11.56
N ASP A 228 6.19 -3.23 10.38
CA ASP A 228 5.13 -4.09 9.88
C ASP A 228 5.63 -5.31 9.09
N ARG A 229 6.96 -5.53 9.09
CA ARG A 229 7.64 -6.70 8.49
C ARG A 229 8.60 -7.31 9.52
N THR A 230 8.23 -8.45 10.09
CA THR A 230 9.01 -9.16 11.11
C THR A 230 9.42 -10.55 10.65
N ALA A 231 10.25 -11.24 11.43
CA ALA A 231 10.61 -12.63 11.15
C ALA A 231 9.41 -13.59 11.26
N GLU A 232 8.43 -13.22 12.08
CA GLU A 232 7.18 -13.99 12.29
C GLU A 232 6.13 -13.70 11.22
N GLY A 233 6.38 -12.72 10.35
CA GLY A 233 5.48 -12.33 9.27
C GLY A 233 5.09 -10.85 9.32
N ARG A 234 3.96 -10.54 8.70
CA ARG A 234 3.44 -9.17 8.61
C ARG A 234 2.67 -8.79 9.87
N VAL A 235 2.88 -7.57 10.35
CA VAL A 235 2.10 -6.98 11.45
C VAL A 235 0.99 -6.13 10.85
N HIS A 236 -0.26 -6.39 11.23
CA HIS A 236 -1.39 -5.61 10.75
C HIS A 236 -1.43 -4.22 11.39
N ILE A 237 -1.74 -3.22 10.57
CA ILE A 237 -1.83 -1.81 10.99
C ILE A 237 -3.03 -1.13 10.32
N GLU A 238 -3.55 -0.11 10.97
CA GLU A 238 -4.51 0.84 10.42
C GLU A 238 -4.05 2.27 10.69
N ASP A 239 -4.33 3.18 9.76
CA ASP A 239 -4.26 4.60 10.06
C ASP A 239 -5.62 5.14 10.58
N PHE A 240 -5.61 6.33 11.19
CA PHE A 240 -6.85 6.92 11.72
C PHE A 240 -7.88 7.25 10.65
N ALA A 241 -7.48 7.49 9.41
CA ALA A 241 -8.43 7.72 8.33
C ALA A 241 -9.17 6.42 7.97
N GLN A 242 -8.51 5.26 8.04
CA GLN A 242 -9.16 3.95 7.92
C GLN A 242 -10.16 3.71 9.06
N VAL A 243 -9.74 3.94 10.31
CA VAL A 243 -10.60 3.80 11.49
C VAL A 243 -11.84 4.68 11.40
N LEU A 244 -11.69 5.91 10.91
CA LEU A 244 -12.77 6.89 10.77
C LEU A 244 -13.57 6.75 9.47
N GLY A 245 -13.20 5.84 8.56
CA GLY A 245 -13.85 5.64 7.27
C GLY A 245 -13.72 6.83 6.32
N ARG A 246 -12.62 7.59 6.41
CA ARG A 246 -12.33 8.73 5.54
C ARG A 246 -11.53 8.30 4.33
N PHE A 247 -11.72 8.94 3.18
CA PHE A 247 -10.92 8.66 2.00
C PHE A 247 -9.47 9.13 2.13
N GLY A 248 -8.53 8.36 1.56
CA GLY A 248 -7.10 8.61 1.59
C GLY A 248 -6.63 9.80 0.75
N LEU A 249 -7.47 10.32 -0.15
CA LEU A 249 -7.14 11.46 -1.02
C LEU A 249 -7.91 12.72 -0.62
N GLY A 250 -7.25 13.87 -0.83
CA GLY A 250 -7.83 15.18 -0.60
C GLY A 250 -7.84 15.61 0.87
N GLU A 251 -8.57 16.69 1.16
CA GLU A 251 -8.61 17.32 2.47
C GLU A 251 -9.23 16.45 3.58
N GLY A 252 -9.96 15.38 3.21
CA GLY A 252 -10.66 14.52 4.15
C GLY A 252 -9.77 13.73 5.09
N LYS A 253 -8.54 13.41 4.69
CA LYS A 253 -7.60 12.61 5.50
C LYS A 253 -6.98 13.41 6.66
N TYR A 254 -6.77 14.70 6.47
CA TYR A 254 -6.01 15.56 7.39
C TYR A 254 -6.87 16.63 8.11
N ARG A 255 -8.19 16.52 8.04
CA ARG A 255 -9.14 17.44 8.70
C ARG A 255 -10.05 16.74 9.71
#